data_172d67960b013521542d191cff196cb5
#
_entry.id   172d67960b013521542d191cff196cb5
#
_cell.length_a   1.000
_cell.length_b   1.000
_cell.length_c   1.000
_cell.angle_alpha   90.00
_cell.angle_beta   90.00
_cell.angle_gamma   90.00
#
_symmetry.space_group_name_H-M   'P 1'
#
loop_
_entity.id
_entity.type
_entity.pdbx_description
1 polymer ?
#
loop_
_entity_poly.entity_id
_entity_poly.type
_entity_poly.pdbx_seq_one_letter_code
_entity_poly.pdbx_strand_id
1 'polypeptide(L)'
;MRIGHGYDVHRFGAGDSLMLGGVRIAHHQGLVAHSDGDVLLHAVTDALLGAAALGDIGQHFPDTDPRYAGADSRVLLRDALGLVATHGWKVGNVDATIVAQAPKMAPHIVAMRANLAADLRVELDQINVKATTTEKLGFTGREEGIAVHAVILLAAT
;
A
#
# COMPACT_ATOMS: atom_id res chain seq x y z
N MET A 1 18.25 3.50 -12.89
CA MET A 1 17.48 2.72 -11.93
C MET A 1 17.49 3.39 -10.57
N ARG A 2 16.37 3.38 -9.84
CA ARG A 2 16.25 3.84 -8.45
C ARG A 2 15.41 2.86 -7.66
N ILE A 3 15.73 2.69 -6.39
CA ILE A 3 15.00 1.82 -5.47
C ILE A 3 14.35 2.69 -4.39
N GLY A 4 13.12 2.33 -4.00
CA GLY A 4 12.42 2.94 -2.88
C GLY A 4 11.85 1.88 -1.96
N HIS A 5 11.78 2.19 -0.68
CA HIS A 5 11.13 1.37 0.33
C HIS A 5 10.03 2.17 1.00
N GLY A 6 8.86 1.58 1.16
CA GLY A 6 7.74 2.13 1.91
C GLY A 6 7.37 1.21 3.06
N TYR A 7 6.92 1.82 4.14
CA TYR A 7 6.41 1.12 5.32
C TYR A 7 5.18 1.85 5.82
N ASP A 8 4.10 1.12 6.07
CA ASP A 8 2.90 1.69 6.66
C ASP A 8 2.27 0.73 7.66
N VAL A 9 1.59 1.29 8.64
CA VAL A 9 0.91 0.55 9.71
C VAL A 9 -0.42 1.22 10.02
N HIS A 10 -1.48 0.42 10.11
CA HIS A 10 -2.75 0.89 10.66
C HIS A 10 -3.22 -0.07 11.75
N ARG A 11 -3.77 0.51 12.82
CA ARG A 11 -4.34 -0.27 13.91
C ARG A 11 -5.76 -0.74 13.56
N PHE A 12 -6.14 -1.88 14.11
CA PHE A 12 -7.51 -2.33 14.07
C PHE A 12 -8.41 -1.44 14.93
N GLY A 13 -9.66 -1.33 14.52
CA GLY A 13 -10.70 -0.60 15.23
C GLY A 13 -12.08 -1.11 14.87
N ALA A 14 -13.10 -0.34 15.18
CA ALA A 14 -14.48 -0.72 14.88
C ALA A 14 -14.70 -0.87 13.37
N GLY A 15 -15.48 -1.86 12.99
CA GLY A 15 -15.84 -2.14 11.61
C GLY A 15 -16.07 -3.63 11.37
N ASP A 16 -16.53 -3.95 10.18
CA ASP A 16 -16.83 -5.32 9.74
C ASP A 16 -16.05 -5.72 8.48
N SER A 17 -15.19 -4.83 8.00
CA SER A 17 -14.35 -5.04 6.84
C SER A 17 -13.17 -4.07 6.83
N LEU A 18 -12.17 -4.38 6.01
CA LEU A 18 -11.03 -3.50 5.77
C LEU A 18 -10.71 -3.47 4.28
N MET A 19 -10.03 -2.40 3.85
CA MET A 19 -9.49 -2.27 2.49
C MET A 19 -8.01 -2.57 2.50
N LEU A 20 -7.54 -3.44 1.62
CA LEU A 20 -6.13 -3.76 1.48
C LEU A 20 -5.82 -4.14 0.03
N GLY A 21 -4.89 -3.42 -0.59
CA GLY A 21 -4.59 -3.59 -2.01
C GLY A 21 -5.78 -3.28 -2.93
N GLY A 22 -6.66 -2.38 -2.53
CA GLY A 22 -7.89 -2.05 -3.24
C GLY A 22 -8.95 -3.15 -3.16
N VAL A 23 -8.79 -4.13 -2.26
CA VAL A 23 -9.72 -5.25 -2.06
C VAL A 23 -10.42 -5.11 -0.71
N ARG A 24 -11.75 -5.20 -0.73
CA ARG A 24 -12.54 -5.24 0.51
C ARG A 24 -12.50 -6.64 1.11
N ILE A 25 -12.04 -6.74 2.34
CA ILE A 25 -11.90 -8.01 3.05
C ILE A 25 -12.80 -7.99 4.27
N ALA A 26 -13.72 -8.96 4.36
CA ALA A 26 -14.56 -9.15 5.54
C ALA A 26 -13.70 -9.56 6.74
N HIS A 27 -13.89 -8.89 7.87
CA HIS A 27 -13.18 -9.14 9.11
C HIS A 27 -14.00 -8.56 10.26
N HIS A 28 -13.82 -9.06 11.48
CA HIS A 28 -14.57 -8.57 12.65
C HIS A 28 -14.11 -7.18 13.15
N GLN A 29 -13.09 -6.60 12.53
CA GLN A 29 -12.61 -5.24 12.76
C GLN A 29 -12.26 -4.56 11.45
N GLY A 30 -12.29 -3.23 11.43
CA GLY A 30 -11.75 -2.40 10.36
C GLY A 30 -10.37 -1.87 10.72
N LEU A 31 -9.81 -1.05 9.83
CA LEU A 31 -8.56 -0.32 10.07
C LEU A 31 -8.87 1.15 10.34
N VAL A 32 -8.24 1.72 11.37
CA VAL A 32 -8.42 3.14 11.74
C VAL A 32 -7.48 3.99 10.88
N ALA A 33 -8.06 4.91 10.11
CA ALA A 33 -7.30 5.81 9.26
C ALA A 33 -8.11 7.05 8.88
N HIS A 34 -7.43 8.08 8.39
CA HIS A 34 -8.07 9.27 7.81
C HIS A 34 -8.65 8.97 6.41
N SER A 35 -7.93 8.18 5.60
CA SER A 35 -8.35 7.66 4.29
C SER A 35 -9.15 6.35 4.43
N ASP A 36 -9.15 5.51 3.39
CA ASP A 36 -9.73 4.16 3.44
C ASP A 36 -8.90 3.15 4.27
N GLY A 37 -7.71 3.57 4.75
CA GLY A 37 -6.85 2.76 5.60
C GLY A 37 -6.09 1.66 4.88
N ASP A 38 -5.94 1.75 3.55
CA ASP A 38 -5.25 0.73 2.75
C ASP A 38 -3.74 0.75 2.98
N VAL A 39 -3.28 -0.08 3.89
CA VAL A 39 -1.87 -0.14 4.32
C VAL A 39 -0.95 -0.54 3.16
N LEU A 40 -1.41 -1.44 2.28
CA LEU A 40 -0.63 -1.90 1.13
C LEU A 40 -0.43 -0.77 0.12
N LEU A 41 -1.50 -0.08 -0.26
CA LEU A 41 -1.40 1.01 -1.22
C LEU A 41 -0.61 2.19 -0.66
N HIS A 42 -0.71 2.48 0.64
CA HIS A 42 0.08 3.53 1.28
C HIS A 42 1.57 3.20 1.29
N ALA A 43 1.94 1.95 1.60
CA ALA A 43 3.35 1.53 1.58
C ALA A 43 3.93 1.59 0.16
N VAL A 44 3.17 1.17 -0.86
CA VAL A 44 3.58 1.26 -2.26
C VAL A 44 3.72 2.71 -2.72
N THR A 45 2.79 3.57 -2.33
CA THR A 45 2.85 5.00 -2.66
C THR A 45 4.10 5.65 -2.06
N ASP A 46 4.41 5.36 -0.81
CA ASP A 46 5.61 5.85 -0.13
C ASP A 46 6.90 5.33 -0.80
N ALA A 47 6.93 4.04 -1.17
CA ALA A 47 8.06 3.47 -1.90
C ALA A 47 8.27 4.18 -3.25
N LEU A 48 7.18 4.46 -3.96
CA LEU A 48 7.18 5.13 -5.27
C LEU A 48 7.74 6.56 -5.16
N LEU A 49 7.23 7.35 -4.22
CA LEU A 49 7.69 8.71 -3.98
C LEU A 49 9.15 8.73 -3.50
N GLY A 50 9.51 7.85 -2.57
CA GLY A 50 10.86 7.74 -2.04
C GLY A 50 11.89 7.37 -3.12
N ALA A 51 11.56 6.43 -4.02
CA ALA A 51 12.45 6.07 -5.14
C ALA A 51 12.75 7.25 -6.07
N ALA A 52 11.77 8.12 -6.27
CA ALA A 52 11.91 9.33 -7.07
C ALA A 52 12.53 10.52 -6.31
N ALA A 53 12.82 10.36 -5.01
CA ALA A 53 13.28 11.41 -4.11
C ALA A 53 12.28 12.58 -3.99
N LEU A 54 10.99 12.27 -3.93
CA LEU A 54 9.88 13.23 -3.86
C LEU A 54 9.24 13.30 -2.47
N GLY A 55 9.91 12.81 -1.43
CA GLY A 55 9.39 12.81 -0.07
C GLY A 55 8.48 11.63 0.21
N ASP A 56 7.37 11.88 0.84
CA ASP A 56 6.44 10.87 1.33
C ASP A 56 4.98 11.21 1.06
N ILE A 57 4.09 10.25 1.34
CA ILE A 57 2.65 10.40 1.12
C ILE A 57 2.05 11.55 1.95
N GLY A 58 2.55 11.79 3.16
CA GLY A 58 2.05 12.85 4.03
C GLY A 58 2.35 14.27 3.51
N GLN A 59 3.43 14.45 2.76
CA GLN A 59 3.76 15.73 2.13
C GLN A 59 2.84 16.08 0.96
N HIS A 60 2.43 15.06 0.18
CA HIS A 60 1.59 15.26 -1.01
C HIS A 60 0.10 15.16 -0.70
N PHE A 61 -0.28 14.34 0.26
CA PHE A 61 -1.66 14.05 0.63
C PHE A 61 -1.83 14.14 2.16
N PRO A 62 -1.67 15.33 2.77
CA PRO A 62 -1.70 15.45 4.22
C PRO A 62 -3.06 15.03 4.80
N ASP A 63 -3.02 14.27 5.89
CA ASP A 63 -4.21 13.80 6.59
C ASP A 63 -5.00 14.93 7.28
N THR A 64 -4.40 16.10 7.41
CA THR A 64 -5.07 17.33 7.88
C THR A 64 -5.90 18.01 6.80
N ASP A 65 -5.76 17.65 5.52
CA ASP A 65 -6.50 18.25 4.42
C ASP A 65 -7.87 17.53 4.25
N PRO A 66 -8.99 18.27 4.42
CA PRO A 66 -10.32 17.67 4.29
C PRO A 66 -10.61 17.02 2.93
N ARG A 67 -9.88 17.44 1.87
CA ARG A 67 -10.04 16.84 0.53
C ARG A 67 -9.70 15.36 0.49
N TYR A 68 -8.85 14.89 1.42
CA TYR A 68 -8.39 13.50 1.47
C TYR A 68 -9.09 12.67 2.55
N ALA A 69 -10.05 13.24 3.28
CA ALA A 69 -10.86 12.49 4.24
C ALA A 69 -11.67 11.39 3.52
N GLY A 70 -11.48 10.14 3.93
CA GLY A 70 -12.11 8.99 3.28
C GLY A 70 -11.59 8.70 1.86
N ALA A 71 -10.45 9.26 1.47
CA ALA A 71 -9.92 9.13 0.12
C ALA A 71 -9.69 7.68 -0.28
N ASP A 72 -10.01 7.37 -1.53
CA ASP A 72 -9.62 6.12 -2.18
C ASP A 72 -8.10 6.11 -2.43
N SER A 73 -7.39 5.24 -1.74
CA SER A 73 -5.94 5.13 -1.82
C SER A 73 -5.45 4.73 -3.22
N ARG A 74 -6.29 4.13 -4.06
CA ARG A 74 -5.95 3.86 -5.46
C ARG A 74 -5.84 5.15 -6.26
N VAL A 75 -6.67 6.14 -5.97
CA VAL A 75 -6.58 7.48 -6.60
C VAL A 75 -5.26 8.14 -6.19
N LEU A 76 -4.92 8.10 -4.90
CA LEU A 76 -3.66 8.67 -4.39
C LEU A 76 -2.44 8.03 -5.06
N LEU A 77 -2.45 6.69 -5.22
CA LEU A 77 -1.37 5.97 -5.90
C LEU A 77 -1.21 6.39 -7.36
N ARG A 78 -2.33 6.52 -8.08
CA ARG A 78 -2.29 6.98 -9.49
C ARG A 78 -1.80 8.42 -9.62
N ASP A 79 -2.19 9.29 -8.69
CA ASP A 79 -1.71 10.68 -8.67
C ASP A 79 -0.20 10.74 -8.40
N ALA A 80 0.29 9.94 -7.44
CA ALA A 80 1.71 9.82 -7.16
C ALA A 80 2.49 9.27 -8.38
N LEU A 81 1.93 8.28 -9.08
CA LEU A 81 2.54 7.77 -10.31
C LEU A 81 2.65 8.88 -11.38
N GLY A 82 1.60 9.68 -11.55
CA GLY A 82 1.61 10.82 -12.46
C GLY A 82 2.74 11.79 -12.14
N LEU A 83 2.92 12.12 -10.86
CA LEU A 83 4.00 12.98 -10.39
C LEU A 83 5.38 12.38 -10.70
N VAL A 84 5.58 11.11 -10.38
CA VAL A 84 6.84 10.39 -10.64
C VAL A 84 7.17 10.35 -12.15
N ALA A 85 6.16 10.16 -12.98
CA ALA A 85 6.30 10.16 -14.45
C ALA A 85 6.76 11.53 -14.99
N THR A 86 6.29 12.65 -14.42
CA THR A 86 6.76 14.00 -14.81
C THR A 86 8.23 14.23 -14.51
N HIS A 87 8.81 13.42 -13.60
CA HIS A 87 10.25 13.45 -13.29
C HIS A 87 11.07 12.43 -14.10
N GLY A 88 10.49 11.85 -15.15
CA GLY A 88 11.19 10.96 -16.09
C GLY A 88 11.38 9.53 -15.57
N TRP A 89 10.53 9.06 -14.66
CA TRP A 89 10.61 7.73 -14.10
C TRP A 89 9.36 6.90 -14.40
N LYS A 90 9.56 5.61 -14.57
CA LYS A 90 8.50 4.60 -14.66
C LYS A 90 8.80 3.43 -13.74
N VAL A 91 7.75 2.72 -13.35
CA VAL A 91 7.87 1.54 -12.49
C VAL A 91 8.52 0.39 -13.27
N GLY A 92 9.53 -0.23 -12.68
CA GLY A 92 10.12 -1.47 -13.16
C GLY A 92 9.44 -2.69 -12.54
N ASN A 93 9.42 -2.77 -11.22
CA ASN A 93 8.67 -3.80 -10.50
C ASN A 93 8.39 -3.38 -9.05
N VAL A 94 7.48 -4.11 -8.42
CA VAL A 94 7.10 -3.95 -7.00
C VAL A 94 7.15 -5.31 -6.31
N ASP A 95 7.72 -5.35 -5.12
CA ASP A 95 7.59 -6.46 -4.18
C ASP A 95 7.08 -5.92 -2.85
N ALA A 96 5.95 -6.44 -2.38
CA ALA A 96 5.35 -6.03 -1.12
C ALA A 96 5.12 -7.22 -0.20
N THR A 97 5.30 -6.99 1.10
CA THR A 97 5.08 -7.98 2.16
C THR A 97 4.06 -7.45 3.14
N ILE A 98 2.93 -8.12 3.23
CA ILE A 98 1.89 -7.85 4.23
C ILE A 98 2.24 -8.65 5.50
N VAL A 99 2.34 -7.95 6.62
CA VAL A 99 2.58 -8.56 7.93
C VAL A 99 1.29 -8.48 8.74
N ALA A 100 0.60 -9.60 8.88
CA ALA A 100 -0.68 -9.68 9.57
C ALA A 100 -0.91 -11.06 10.14
N GLN A 101 -1.39 -11.14 11.38
CA GLN A 101 -1.80 -12.41 11.98
C GLN A 101 -3.14 -12.88 11.40
N ALA A 102 -4.04 -11.95 11.18
CA ALA A 102 -5.36 -12.12 10.55
C ALA A 102 -5.78 -10.80 9.89
N PRO A 103 -6.72 -10.83 8.92
CA PRO A 103 -7.31 -11.99 8.25
C PRO A 103 -6.32 -12.70 7.32
N LYS A 104 -6.69 -13.89 6.82
CA LYS A 104 -5.93 -14.59 5.78
C LYS A 104 -5.89 -13.77 4.49
N MET A 105 -4.68 -13.56 3.95
CA MET A 105 -4.46 -12.76 2.75
C MET A 105 -4.46 -13.58 1.46
N ALA A 106 -4.13 -14.86 1.52
CA ALA A 106 -3.98 -15.73 0.35
C ALA A 106 -5.15 -15.65 -0.65
N PRO A 107 -6.44 -15.65 -0.23
CA PRO A 107 -7.55 -15.57 -1.17
C PRO A 107 -7.63 -14.24 -1.95
N HIS A 108 -6.93 -13.20 -1.49
CA HIS A 108 -7.04 -11.84 -2.00
C HIS A 108 -5.83 -11.37 -2.80
N ILE A 109 -4.73 -12.12 -2.76
CA ILE A 109 -3.44 -11.72 -3.36
C ILE A 109 -3.56 -11.46 -4.87
N VAL A 110 -4.26 -12.32 -5.61
CA VAL A 110 -4.41 -12.18 -7.07
C VAL A 110 -5.12 -10.87 -7.41
N ALA A 111 -6.20 -10.53 -6.70
CA ALA A 111 -6.94 -9.29 -6.91
C ALA A 111 -6.10 -8.05 -6.52
N MET A 112 -5.33 -8.12 -5.44
CA MET A 112 -4.42 -7.04 -5.02
C MET A 112 -3.37 -6.76 -6.09
N ARG A 113 -2.75 -7.81 -6.63
CA ARG A 113 -1.76 -7.70 -7.70
C ARG A 113 -2.36 -7.07 -8.96
N ALA A 114 -3.55 -7.49 -9.35
CA ALA A 114 -4.26 -6.94 -10.51
C ALA A 114 -4.54 -5.44 -10.33
N ASN A 115 -5.00 -5.02 -9.15
CA ASN A 115 -5.23 -3.61 -8.85
C ASN A 115 -3.94 -2.78 -8.92
N LEU A 116 -2.85 -3.27 -8.32
CA LEU A 116 -1.55 -2.59 -8.36
C LEU A 116 -1.01 -2.49 -9.79
N ALA A 117 -1.09 -3.57 -10.57
CA ALA A 117 -0.63 -3.56 -11.96
C ALA A 117 -1.39 -2.52 -12.80
N ALA A 118 -2.71 -2.46 -12.65
CA ALA A 118 -3.55 -1.48 -13.33
C ALA A 118 -3.20 -0.04 -12.92
N ASP A 119 -3.09 0.22 -11.62
CA ASP A 119 -2.83 1.57 -11.09
C ASP A 119 -1.42 2.05 -11.41
N LEU A 120 -0.43 1.16 -11.41
CA LEU A 120 0.96 1.47 -11.73
C LEU A 120 1.29 1.37 -13.23
N ARG A 121 0.33 0.94 -14.07
CA ARG A 121 0.46 0.79 -15.52
C ARG A 121 1.62 -0.13 -15.91
N VAL A 122 1.69 -1.28 -15.26
CA VAL A 122 2.69 -2.32 -15.50
C VAL A 122 2.01 -3.67 -15.72
N GLU A 123 2.78 -4.64 -16.20
CA GLU A 123 2.29 -6.01 -16.37
C GLU A 123 2.21 -6.73 -15.01
N LEU A 124 1.38 -7.77 -14.96
CA LEU A 124 1.12 -8.49 -13.71
C LEU A 124 2.38 -9.17 -13.14
N ASP A 125 3.29 -9.60 -14.00
CA ASP A 125 4.55 -10.24 -13.59
C ASP A 125 5.56 -9.27 -12.97
N GLN A 126 5.31 -7.96 -13.07
CA GLN A 126 6.10 -6.92 -12.41
C GLN A 126 5.63 -6.64 -10.97
N ILE A 127 4.52 -7.25 -10.54
CA ILE A 127 3.93 -7.04 -9.21
C ILE A 127 3.95 -8.33 -8.42
N ASN A 128 4.62 -8.32 -7.27
CA ASN A 128 4.51 -9.39 -6.29
C ASN A 128 3.92 -8.87 -4.99
N VAL A 129 2.99 -9.63 -4.42
CA VAL A 129 2.43 -9.40 -3.08
C VAL A 129 2.47 -10.73 -2.34
N LYS A 130 3.08 -10.75 -1.19
CA LYS A 130 3.14 -11.90 -0.29
C LYS A 130 2.74 -11.49 1.12
N ALA A 131 2.34 -12.44 1.93
CA ALA A 131 1.93 -12.20 3.29
C ALA A 131 2.63 -13.15 4.25
N THR A 132 2.85 -12.69 5.46
CA THR A 132 3.42 -13.47 6.56
C THR A 132 2.77 -13.08 7.87
N THR A 133 2.78 -14.00 8.83
CA THR A 133 2.52 -13.68 10.24
C THR A 133 3.84 -13.35 10.93
N THR A 134 3.77 -12.92 12.19
CA THR A 134 4.93 -12.81 13.08
C THR A 134 4.92 -13.90 14.17
N GLU A 135 4.29 -15.02 13.89
CA GLU A 135 4.23 -16.16 14.85
C GLU A 135 3.69 -15.72 16.23
N LYS A 136 2.66 -14.86 16.20
CA LYS A 136 2.03 -14.27 17.40
C LYS A 136 2.94 -13.34 18.20
N LEU A 137 4.06 -12.90 17.63
CA LEU A 137 4.98 -11.96 18.26
C LEU A 137 4.67 -10.51 17.84
N GLY A 138 4.85 -9.59 18.78
CA GLY A 138 4.71 -8.17 18.53
C GLY A 138 3.26 -7.72 18.28
N PHE A 139 3.11 -6.46 17.86
CA PHE A 139 1.78 -5.86 17.69
C PHE A 139 0.98 -6.50 16.55
N THR A 140 1.62 -6.93 15.49
CA THR A 140 0.94 -7.66 14.41
C THR A 140 0.52 -9.05 14.87
N GLY A 141 1.36 -9.72 15.62
CA GLY A 141 1.08 -11.05 16.18
C GLY A 141 -0.01 -11.04 17.27
N ARG A 142 -0.18 -9.92 17.96
CA ARG A 142 -1.28 -9.71 18.93
C ARG A 142 -2.56 -9.17 18.27
N GLU A 143 -2.58 -9.09 16.94
CA GLU A 143 -3.74 -8.58 16.18
C GLU A 143 -4.13 -7.14 16.58
N GLU A 144 -3.14 -6.29 16.85
CA GLU A 144 -3.35 -4.87 17.13
C GLU A 144 -3.40 -4.03 15.85
N GLY A 145 -2.81 -4.52 14.77
CA GLY A 145 -2.77 -3.84 13.48
C GLY A 145 -2.15 -4.70 12.38
N ILE A 146 -2.06 -4.08 11.21
CA ILE A 146 -1.43 -4.63 10.01
C ILE A 146 -0.27 -3.72 9.62
N ALA A 147 0.87 -4.30 9.29
CA ALA A 147 2.02 -3.60 8.72
C ALA A 147 2.30 -4.10 7.30
N VAL A 148 2.80 -3.21 6.44
CA VAL A 148 3.24 -3.56 5.09
C VAL A 148 4.59 -2.93 4.81
N HIS A 149 5.49 -3.72 4.25
CA HIS A 149 6.72 -3.25 3.61
C HIS A 149 6.55 -3.36 2.09
N ALA A 150 6.95 -2.34 1.38
CA ALA A 150 6.98 -2.36 -0.09
C ALA A 150 8.34 -1.90 -0.59
N VAL A 151 8.84 -2.57 -1.61
CA VAL A 151 10.03 -2.18 -2.34
C VAL A 151 9.64 -1.97 -3.80
N ILE A 152 10.09 -0.87 -4.39
CA ILE A 152 9.85 -0.53 -5.78
C ILE A 152 11.16 -0.24 -6.49
N LEU A 153 11.26 -0.69 -7.72
CA LEU A 153 12.34 -0.32 -8.64
C LEU A 153 11.78 0.61 -9.70
N LEU A 154 12.43 1.75 -9.90
CA LEU A 154 12.16 2.67 -11.00
C LEU A 154 13.22 2.58 -12.07
N ALA A 155 12.79 2.69 -13.32
CA ALA A 155 13.64 2.84 -14.48
C ALA A 155 13.40 4.22 -15.12
N ALA A 156 14.39 4.75 -15.84
CA ALA A 156 14.17 5.95 -16.65
C ALA A 156 13.18 5.65 -17.78
N THR A 157 12.35 6.64 -18.10
CA THR A 157 11.43 6.58 -19.25
C THR A 157 12.18 6.69 -20.57
#